data_ed2097a7d3800c2135cec91aaa6c5847
#
_entry.id   ed2097a7d3800c2135cec91aaa6c5847
#
_cell.length_a   1.000
_cell.length_b   1.000
_cell.length_c   1.000
_cell.angle_alpha   90.00
_cell.angle_beta   90.00
_cell.angle_gamma   90.00
#
_symmetry.space_group_name_H-M   'P 1'
#
loop_
_entity.id
_entity.type
_entity.pdbx_description
1 polymer ?
#
loop_
_entity_poly.entity_id
_entity_poly.type
_entity_poly.pdbx_seq_one_letter_code
_entity_poly.pdbx_strand_id
1 'polypeptide(L)' 'YFTPKYLAKLALVYEKINDLNSAIDCYEQIIDDFKDSPEYQISLKNKSRLEGLI' A
#
# COMPACT_ATOMS: atom_id res chain seq x y z
N TYR A 1 6.30 -11.20 -10.39
CA TYR A 1 5.72 -9.89 -10.23
C TYR A 1 4.37 -10.00 -9.52
N PHE A 2 3.87 -8.90 -9.01
CA PHE A 2 2.76 -8.94 -8.08
C PHE A 2 1.54 -8.19 -8.62
N THR A 3 0.35 -8.70 -8.28
CA THR A 3 -0.89 -8.02 -8.61
C THR A 3 -1.17 -6.95 -7.57
N PRO A 4 -1.98 -5.93 -7.89
CA PRO A 4 -2.32 -4.90 -6.89
C PRO A 4 -3.04 -5.49 -5.68
N LYS A 5 -3.85 -6.51 -5.89
CA LYS A 5 -4.55 -7.16 -4.78
C LYS A 5 -3.57 -7.83 -3.82
N TYR A 6 -2.56 -8.49 -4.34
CA TYR A 6 -1.53 -9.12 -3.52
C TYR A 6 -0.76 -8.06 -2.72
N LEU A 7 -0.37 -6.99 -3.39
CA LEU A 7 0.38 -5.91 -2.73
C LEU A 7 -0.45 -5.25 -1.63
N ALA A 8 -1.74 -5.04 -1.88
CA ALA A 8 -2.62 -4.44 -0.87
C ALA A 8 -2.70 -5.34 0.37
N LYS A 9 -2.81 -6.64 0.17
CA LYS A 9 -2.88 -7.58 1.28
C LYS A 9 -1.56 -7.63 2.04
N LEU A 10 -0.45 -7.61 1.32
CA LEU A 10 0.88 -7.59 1.95
C LEU A 10 1.07 -6.33 2.78
N ALA A 11 0.61 -5.19 2.27
CA ALA A 11 0.69 -3.95 3.01
C ALA A 11 -0.08 -4.03 4.33
N LEU A 12 -1.25 -4.67 4.33
CA LEU A 12 -2.01 -4.86 5.56
C LEU A 12 -1.25 -5.72 6.58
N VAL A 13 -0.55 -6.74 6.11
CA VAL A 13 0.28 -7.56 6.98
C VAL A 13 1.40 -6.72 7.62
N TYR A 14 2.04 -5.89 6.83
CA TYR A 14 3.08 -5.01 7.35
C TYR A 14 2.53 -4.03 8.38
N GLU A 15 1.32 -3.53 8.18
CA GLU A 15 0.69 -2.66 9.17
C GLU A 15 0.47 -3.39 10.49
N LYS A 16 0.08 -4.65 10.42
CA LYS A 16 -0.19 -5.44 11.62
C LYS A 16 1.06 -5.69 12.45
N ILE A 17 2.21 -5.83 11.81
CA ILE A 17 3.47 -6.00 12.52
C ILE A 17 4.16 -4.66 12.77
N ASN A 18 3.46 -3.58 12.52
CA ASN A 18 3.94 -2.21 12.75
C ASN A 18 5.13 -1.84 11.87
N ASP A 19 5.25 -2.46 10.71
CA ASP A 19 6.29 -2.13 9.75
C ASP A 19 5.73 -1.16 8.72
N LEU A 20 5.51 0.08 9.15
CA LEU A 20 4.81 1.08 8.35
C LEU A 20 5.56 1.47 7.09
N ASN A 21 6.89 1.49 7.14
CA ASN A 21 7.69 1.83 5.97
C ASN A 21 7.51 0.82 4.84
N SER A 22 7.49 -0.47 5.18
CA SER A 22 7.27 -1.51 4.17
C SER A 22 5.85 -1.45 3.62
N ALA A 23 4.87 -1.16 4.48
CA ALA A 23 3.49 -1.00 4.03
C ALA A 23 3.38 0.14 3.03
N ILE A 24 4.03 1.27 3.31
CA ILE A 24 4.04 2.41 2.40
C ILE A 24 4.68 2.04 1.07
N ASP A 25 5.77 1.28 1.10
CA ASP A 25 6.42 0.82 -0.14
C ASP A 25 5.45 0.00 -1.00
N CYS A 26 4.68 -0.89 -0.38
CA CYS A 26 3.70 -1.69 -1.11
C CYS A 26 2.64 -0.81 -1.76
N TYR A 27 2.14 0.16 -1.01
CA TYR A 27 1.13 1.07 -1.55
C TYR A 27 1.71 1.94 -2.67
N GLU A 28 2.95 2.38 -2.54
CA GLU A 28 3.61 3.16 -3.60
C GLU A 28 3.74 2.35 -4.88
N GLN A 29 4.03 1.07 -4.77
CA GLN A 29 4.12 0.20 -5.94
C GLN A 29 2.79 0.11 -6.67
N ILE A 30 1.69 0.00 -5.91
CA ILE A 30 0.36 -0.02 -6.49
C ILE A 30 0.08 1.31 -7.21
N ILE A 31 0.43 2.41 -6.56
CA ILE A 31 0.21 3.74 -7.12
C ILE A 31 0.97 3.93 -8.43
N ASP A 32 2.20 3.44 -8.50
CA ASP A 32 3.04 3.61 -9.67
C ASP A 32 2.66 2.67 -10.82
N ASP A 33 2.36 1.41 -10.51
CA ASP A 33 2.23 0.37 -11.53
C ASP A 33 0.79 0.02 -11.87
N PHE A 34 -0.17 0.34 -11.02
CA PHE A 34 -1.55 -0.11 -11.19
C PHE A 34 -2.54 1.04 -11.02
N LYS A 35 -2.29 2.12 -11.76
CA LYS A 35 -3.10 3.34 -11.65
C LYS A 35 -4.56 3.14 -12.04
N ASP A 36 -4.85 2.12 -12.86
CA ASP A 36 -6.20 1.86 -13.33
C ASP A 36 -6.97 0.88 -12.45
N SER A 37 -6.34 0.37 -11.39
CA SER A 37 -6.98 -0.62 -10.53
C SER A 37 -7.76 0.05 -9.40
N PRO A 38 -8.79 -0.65 -8.87
CA PRO A 38 -9.51 -0.14 -7.69
C PRO A 38 -8.60 0.07 -6.48
N GLU A 39 -7.54 -0.73 -6.37
CA GLU A 39 -6.59 -0.63 -5.27
C GLU A 39 -5.80 0.67 -5.29
N TYR A 40 -5.75 1.34 -6.44
CA TYR A 40 -5.04 2.61 -6.55
C TYR A 40 -5.59 3.65 -5.57
N GLN A 41 -6.91 3.82 -5.53
CA GLN A 41 -7.56 4.78 -4.63
C GLN A 41 -7.32 4.42 -3.17
N ILE A 42 -7.47 3.14 -2.86
CA ILE A 42 -7.25 2.63 -1.50
C ILE A 42 -5.80 2.87 -1.08
N SER A 43 -4.87 2.67 -2.01
CA SER A 43 -3.45 2.83 -1.72
C SER A 43 -3.10 4.29 -1.45
N LEU A 44 -3.66 5.22 -2.21
CA LEU A 44 -3.44 6.65 -1.96
C LEU A 44 -3.90 7.03 -0.57
N LYS A 45 -5.09 6.58 -0.19
CA LYS A 45 -5.67 6.90 1.11
C LYS A 45 -4.84 6.30 2.24
N ASN A 46 -4.49 5.02 2.12
CA ASN A 46 -3.75 4.34 3.18
C ASN A 46 -2.32 4.85 3.31
N LYS A 47 -1.67 5.13 2.17
CA LYS A 47 -0.33 5.69 2.19
C LYS A 47 -0.31 7.02 2.93
N SER A 48 -1.27 7.89 2.63
CA SER A 48 -1.36 9.19 3.30
C SER A 48 -1.57 9.02 4.81
N ARG A 49 -2.45 8.09 5.19
CA ARG A 49 -2.72 7.83 6.60
C ARG A 49 -1.45 7.35 7.33
N LEU A 50 -0.72 6.43 6.72
CA LEU A 50 0.49 5.89 7.32
C LEU A 50 1.60 6.92 7.44
N GLU A 51 1.73 7.78 6.43
CA GLU A 51 2.72 8.85 6.47
C GLU A 51 2.45 9.82 7.61
N GLY A 52 1.19 9.99 7.95
CA GLY A 52 0.81 10.82 9.09
C GLY A 52 1.14 10.21 10.44
N LEU A 53 1.35 8.89 10.48
CA LEU A 53 1.70 8.19 11.73
C LEU A 53 3.21 8.14 11.97
N ILE A 54 3.98 8.38 10.95
CA ILE A 54 5.45 8.39 11.03
C ILE A 54 5.92 9.82 11.30
#